data_12c39e4b5c3b27809b96daafead66f89
#
_entry.id   12c39e4b5c3b27809b96daafead66f89
#
_cell.length_a   1.000
_cell.length_b   1.000
_cell.length_c   1.000
_cell.angle_alpha   90.00
_cell.angle_beta   90.00
_cell.angle_gamma   90.00
#
_symmetry.space_group_name_H-M   'P 1'
#
loop_
_entity.id
_entity.type
_entity.pdbx_description
1 polymer ?
#
loop_
_entity_poly.entity_id
_entity_poly.type
_entity_poly.pdbx_seq_one_letter_code
_entity_poly.pdbx_strand_id
1 'polypeptide(L)'
;MPRTAVPGLVTLAVLRLPSLMEPHWYTDEAGYVNVARSLLNGKVLYSETWNNKPPLMLWTIAGEVKLLGSSEAGLHVLTMITGLLAVGAIVWAAERLYSPGRAVLAGVIAAVVLGVPILDAELAIPESLMIAPLTWAGAIVLVHIRRGDATPPLRRVPRWPVLVGALVAAAIAYQQTAIAETAAFFLAMLIAPKLLRRDAFIFLGTVTLITVAWLAVAIISAGLSNVVFALAGFYVGYTQKVLPSSAGGVLAHFGLAAFATLLIAVGAYLARNRERLDWVLLLWSGATLLVTAVAGQPFPHFLAPAVAPLALLVAGISMPVPARLRNGGWRPVADVAPQLAGVLIASLMASVAGLDWLPLVTLAPGATHTLSQYYGGAVQAALSSNGWTAWGNNFDARVEGDTDVVDWLTQHGLRGATAVIWSSDAWVYALADLQVVLPTPPIYNDEVLLGFNGPAEEAVANARPVVIVTAEDSLQQYPEIARLLDGVQYVNEFQSYPDTVWVRSDMAARLP
;
A
#
# COMPACT_ATOMS: atom_id res chain seq x y z
N MET A 1 17.54 -8.17 -17.76
CA MET A 1 17.82 -7.12 -16.75
C MET A 1 19.29 -6.78 -16.75
N PRO A 2 19.69 -5.52 -16.57
CA PRO A 2 21.09 -5.15 -16.46
C PRO A 2 21.72 -5.73 -15.20
N ARG A 3 23.02 -6.06 -15.25
CA ARG A 3 23.75 -6.60 -14.07
C ARG A 3 23.75 -5.64 -12.87
N THR A 4 23.64 -4.36 -13.10
CA THR A 4 23.52 -3.29 -12.10
C THR A 4 22.22 -3.36 -11.26
N ALA A 5 21.18 -4.03 -11.75
CA ALA A 5 19.95 -4.21 -10.98
C ALA A 5 20.07 -5.31 -9.90
N VAL A 6 20.99 -6.28 -10.08
CA VAL A 6 21.09 -7.43 -9.18
C VAL A 6 21.27 -7.05 -7.70
N PRO A 7 22.16 -6.09 -7.33
CA PRO A 7 22.29 -5.73 -5.91
C PRO A 7 21.00 -5.20 -5.30
N GLY A 8 20.29 -4.28 -5.95
CA GLY A 8 19.02 -3.75 -5.45
C GLY A 8 17.93 -4.82 -5.35
N LEU A 9 17.81 -5.68 -6.37
CA LEU A 9 16.80 -6.75 -6.37
C LEU A 9 17.05 -7.76 -5.26
N VAL A 10 18.30 -8.17 -5.06
CA VAL A 10 18.67 -9.10 -3.97
C VAL A 10 18.44 -8.44 -2.62
N THR A 11 18.83 -7.18 -2.45
CA THR A 11 18.61 -6.44 -1.20
C THR A 11 17.11 -6.39 -0.85
N LEU A 12 16.25 -6.02 -1.79
CA LEU A 12 14.82 -5.98 -1.54
C LEU A 12 14.28 -7.37 -1.20
N ALA A 13 14.62 -8.40 -1.99
CA ALA A 13 14.15 -9.76 -1.74
C ALA A 13 14.55 -10.25 -0.35
N VAL A 14 15.81 -10.04 0.06
CA VAL A 14 16.31 -10.47 1.40
C VAL A 14 15.58 -9.71 2.52
N LEU A 15 15.44 -8.39 2.39
CA LEU A 15 14.77 -7.58 3.41
C LEU A 15 13.28 -7.93 3.56
N ARG A 16 12.65 -8.46 2.51
CA ARG A 16 11.23 -8.84 2.49
C ARG A 16 10.97 -10.30 2.89
N LEU A 17 12.03 -11.13 3.09
CA LEU A 17 11.81 -12.53 3.51
C LEU A 17 10.99 -12.65 4.80
N PRO A 18 11.23 -11.85 5.85
CA PRO A 18 10.42 -11.95 7.07
C PRO A 18 8.94 -11.67 6.83
N SER A 19 8.59 -10.74 5.94
CA SER A 19 7.18 -10.40 5.69
C SER A 19 6.35 -11.57 5.16
N LEU A 20 6.97 -12.55 4.51
CA LEU A 20 6.28 -13.77 4.05
C LEU A 20 5.81 -14.66 5.21
N MET A 21 6.26 -14.39 6.43
CA MET A 21 5.94 -15.13 7.65
C MET A 21 5.19 -14.28 8.67
N GLU A 22 4.80 -13.06 8.29
CA GLU A 22 3.95 -12.22 9.14
C GLU A 22 2.61 -12.89 9.38
N PRO A 23 1.99 -12.68 10.54
CA PRO A 23 0.66 -13.18 10.85
C PRO A 23 -0.42 -12.32 10.17
N HIS A 24 -1.65 -12.75 10.29
CA HIS A 24 -2.86 -12.04 9.86
C HIS A 24 -3.18 -10.88 10.83
N TRP A 25 -2.46 -9.77 10.74
CA TRP A 25 -2.56 -8.66 11.68
C TRP A 25 -3.14 -7.37 11.06
N TYR A 26 -2.97 -7.17 9.75
CA TYR A 26 -3.34 -5.92 9.12
C TYR A 26 -4.79 -5.92 8.61
N THR A 27 -5.63 -5.07 9.20
CA THR A 27 -7.08 -5.09 8.97
C THR A 27 -7.51 -4.75 7.56
N ASP A 28 -6.81 -3.84 6.87
CA ASP A 28 -7.15 -3.49 5.48
C ASP A 28 -6.95 -4.67 4.52
N GLU A 29 -5.89 -5.48 4.71
CA GLU A 29 -5.69 -6.70 3.90
C GLU A 29 -6.84 -7.67 4.10
N ALA A 30 -7.28 -7.88 5.34
CA ALA A 30 -8.46 -8.68 5.64
C ALA A 30 -9.69 -8.19 4.86
N GLY A 31 -9.92 -6.87 4.87
CA GLY A 31 -10.99 -6.23 4.11
C GLY A 31 -10.89 -6.51 2.61
N TYR A 32 -9.72 -6.32 2.02
CA TYR A 32 -9.49 -6.56 0.59
C TYR A 32 -9.64 -8.02 0.21
N VAL A 33 -9.13 -8.96 1.01
CA VAL A 33 -9.29 -10.40 0.81
C VAL A 33 -10.76 -10.80 0.83
N ASN A 34 -11.56 -10.29 1.75
CA ASN A 34 -12.97 -10.64 1.85
C ASN A 34 -13.82 -10.06 0.71
N VAL A 35 -13.50 -8.84 0.25
CA VAL A 35 -14.08 -8.30 -0.99
C VAL A 35 -13.66 -9.14 -2.19
N ALA A 36 -12.38 -9.52 -2.29
CA ALA A 36 -11.88 -10.38 -3.36
C ALA A 36 -12.59 -11.76 -3.40
N ARG A 37 -12.77 -12.40 -2.24
CA ARG A 37 -13.56 -13.65 -2.11
C ARG A 37 -15.01 -13.44 -2.56
N SER A 38 -15.63 -12.32 -2.19
CA SER A 38 -16.98 -11.96 -2.65
C SER A 38 -17.07 -11.79 -4.16
N LEU A 39 -16.07 -11.15 -4.78
CA LEU A 39 -15.96 -11.01 -6.24
C LEU A 39 -15.79 -12.36 -6.94
N LEU A 40 -14.97 -13.27 -6.38
CA LEU A 40 -14.79 -14.61 -6.91
C LEU A 40 -16.06 -15.46 -6.80
N ASN A 41 -16.93 -15.17 -5.84
CA ASN A 41 -18.26 -15.75 -5.68
C ASN A 41 -19.33 -15.06 -6.54
N GLY A 42 -18.95 -14.17 -7.46
CA GLY A 42 -19.82 -13.53 -8.43
C GLY A 42 -20.55 -12.29 -7.96
N LYS A 43 -20.24 -11.76 -6.76
CA LYS A 43 -20.82 -10.49 -6.30
C LYS A 43 -20.27 -9.30 -7.09
N VAL A 44 -21.11 -8.28 -7.29
CA VAL A 44 -20.76 -7.06 -8.02
C VAL A 44 -20.12 -6.04 -7.09
N LEU A 45 -18.92 -5.55 -7.47
CA LEU A 45 -18.20 -4.52 -6.72
C LEU A 45 -19.00 -3.22 -6.65
N TYR A 46 -18.97 -2.56 -5.51
CA TYR A 46 -19.66 -1.32 -5.13
C TYR A 46 -21.18 -1.45 -4.87
N SER A 47 -21.85 -2.50 -5.35
CA SER A 47 -23.29 -2.70 -5.11
C SER A 47 -23.60 -3.88 -4.19
N GLU A 48 -22.94 -5.03 -4.36
CA GLU A 48 -23.16 -6.25 -3.57
C GLU A 48 -22.01 -6.57 -2.63
N THR A 49 -20.83 -6.09 -2.96
CA THR A 49 -19.66 -6.02 -2.07
C THR A 49 -19.00 -4.67 -2.24
N TRP A 50 -18.61 -4.04 -1.13
CA TRP A 50 -18.19 -2.64 -1.16
C TRP A 50 -16.77 -2.44 -0.65
N ASN A 51 -16.06 -1.52 -1.27
CA ASN A 51 -14.81 -0.95 -0.80
C ASN A 51 -14.59 0.41 -1.49
N ASN A 52 -13.82 1.29 -0.87
CA ASN A 52 -13.53 2.63 -1.39
C ASN A 52 -12.34 2.69 -2.36
N LYS A 53 -11.77 1.54 -2.72
CA LYS A 53 -10.62 1.46 -3.63
C LYS A 53 -11.05 1.26 -5.08
N PRO A 54 -10.24 1.74 -6.06
CA PRO A 54 -10.50 1.49 -7.47
C PRO A 54 -10.45 -0.01 -7.82
N PRO A 55 -11.09 -0.42 -8.94
CA PRO A 55 -11.39 -1.83 -9.17
C PRO A 55 -10.16 -2.71 -9.44
N LEU A 56 -9.08 -2.17 -10.03
CA LEU A 56 -7.89 -2.99 -10.34
C LEU A 56 -7.21 -3.50 -9.07
N MET A 57 -7.24 -2.71 -7.99
CA MET A 57 -6.76 -3.13 -6.66
C MET A 57 -7.43 -4.44 -6.25
N LEU A 58 -8.75 -4.42 -6.17
CA LEU A 58 -9.54 -5.55 -5.66
C LEU A 58 -9.52 -6.75 -6.61
N TRP A 59 -9.51 -6.53 -7.92
CA TRP A 59 -9.37 -7.60 -8.91
C TRP A 59 -7.96 -8.23 -8.90
N THR A 60 -6.92 -7.46 -8.57
CA THR A 60 -5.56 -8.01 -8.41
C THR A 60 -5.49 -8.91 -7.19
N ILE A 61 -6.05 -8.48 -6.05
CA ILE A 61 -6.17 -9.32 -4.86
C ILE A 61 -7.04 -10.55 -5.14
N ALA A 62 -8.15 -10.42 -5.88
CA ALA A 62 -8.96 -11.57 -6.27
C ALA A 62 -8.20 -12.57 -7.14
N GLY A 63 -7.35 -12.09 -8.03
CA GLY A 63 -6.45 -12.93 -8.82
C GLY A 63 -5.43 -13.67 -7.95
N GLU A 64 -4.84 -12.98 -6.98
CA GLU A 64 -3.92 -13.55 -6.00
C GLU A 64 -4.62 -14.61 -5.15
N VAL A 65 -5.75 -14.28 -4.49
CA VAL A 65 -6.56 -15.22 -3.69
C VAL A 65 -6.94 -16.47 -4.48
N LYS A 66 -7.27 -16.31 -5.75
CA LYS A 66 -7.60 -17.45 -6.63
C LYS A 66 -6.41 -18.37 -6.90
N LEU A 67 -5.19 -17.81 -6.96
CA LEU A 67 -3.97 -18.55 -7.33
C LEU A 67 -3.23 -19.12 -6.13
N LEU A 68 -3.17 -18.38 -5.03
CA LEU A 68 -2.33 -18.67 -3.87
C LEU A 68 -3.13 -18.89 -2.57
N GLY A 69 -4.44 -18.61 -2.60
CA GLY A 69 -5.30 -18.69 -1.42
C GLY A 69 -5.35 -17.38 -0.63
N SER A 70 -6.17 -17.36 0.41
CA SER A 70 -6.39 -16.16 1.24
C SER A 70 -5.35 -16.05 2.37
N SER A 71 -4.05 -16.05 2.03
CA SER A 71 -2.96 -15.98 3.00
C SER A 71 -2.15 -14.71 2.85
N GLU A 72 -1.63 -14.17 3.96
CA GLU A 72 -0.73 -13.01 3.97
C GLU A 72 0.52 -13.29 3.13
N ALA A 73 1.07 -14.48 3.22
CA ALA A 73 2.24 -14.86 2.41
C ALA A 73 2.00 -14.66 0.91
N GLY A 74 0.81 -14.99 0.39
CA GLY A 74 0.42 -14.74 -1.00
C GLY A 74 0.37 -13.26 -1.32
N LEU A 75 -0.26 -12.47 -0.47
CA LEU A 75 -0.34 -11.01 -0.58
C LEU A 75 1.05 -10.37 -0.57
N HIS A 76 1.91 -10.80 0.35
CA HIS A 76 3.27 -10.27 0.50
C HIS A 76 4.21 -10.70 -0.63
N VAL A 77 3.98 -11.87 -1.25
CA VAL A 77 4.64 -12.25 -2.51
C VAL A 77 4.24 -11.29 -3.64
N LEU A 78 2.96 -10.95 -3.76
CA LEU A 78 2.47 -10.01 -4.76
C LEU A 78 3.14 -8.63 -4.58
N THR A 79 3.19 -8.09 -3.37
CA THR A 79 3.83 -6.79 -3.09
C THR A 79 5.34 -6.84 -3.23
N MET A 80 5.99 -7.96 -2.93
CA MET A 80 7.40 -8.16 -3.22
C MET A 80 7.68 -8.09 -4.73
N ILE A 81 6.83 -8.69 -5.57
CA ILE A 81 6.95 -8.61 -7.03
C ILE A 81 6.82 -7.16 -7.51
N THR A 82 5.85 -6.42 -7.02
CA THR A 82 5.68 -5.00 -7.40
C THR A 82 6.86 -4.14 -6.95
N GLY A 83 7.41 -4.37 -5.76
CA GLY A 83 8.63 -3.74 -5.27
C GLY A 83 9.85 -4.05 -6.15
N LEU A 84 10.06 -5.31 -6.53
CA LEU A 84 11.13 -5.72 -7.44
C LEU A 84 11.00 -5.05 -8.81
N LEU A 85 9.79 -4.95 -9.35
CA LEU A 85 9.52 -4.25 -10.61
C LEU A 85 9.83 -2.74 -10.49
N ALA A 86 9.49 -2.11 -9.37
CA ALA A 86 9.80 -0.71 -9.11
C ALA A 86 11.31 -0.47 -9.00
N VAL A 87 12.06 -1.29 -8.23
CA VAL A 87 13.53 -1.22 -8.17
C VAL A 87 14.14 -1.42 -9.54
N GLY A 88 13.64 -2.38 -10.32
CA GLY A 88 14.07 -2.61 -11.69
C GLY A 88 13.90 -1.38 -12.58
N ALA A 89 12.78 -0.66 -12.47
CA ALA A 89 12.51 0.58 -13.21
C ALA A 89 13.45 1.71 -12.80
N ILE A 90 13.73 1.87 -11.49
CA ILE A 90 14.65 2.88 -10.97
C ILE A 90 16.07 2.65 -11.51
N VAL A 91 16.57 1.41 -11.43
CA VAL A 91 17.89 1.08 -11.96
C VAL A 91 17.95 1.28 -13.47
N TRP A 92 16.89 0.84 -14.19
CA TRP A 92 16.80 1.03 -15.65
C TRP A 92 16.85 2.51 -16.05
N ALA A 93 16.20 3.39 -15.31
CA ALA A 93 16.28 4.84 -15.53
C ALA A 93 17.67 5.37 -15.17
N ALA A 94 18.17 5.04 -13.97
CA ALA A 94 19.45 5.52 -13.47
C ALA A 94 20.64 5.17 -14.38
N GLU A 95 20.65 3.97 -15.01
CA GLU A 95 21.67 3.60 -16.00
C GLU A 95 21.67 4.50 -17.24
N ARG A 96 20.51 5.04 -17.62
CA ARG A 96 20.35 5.92 -18.78
C ARG A 96 20.58 7.38 -18.45
N LEU A 97 20.43 7.73 -17.19
CA LEU A 97 20.58 9.10 -16.69
C LEU A 97 21.99 9.36 -16.12
N TYR A 98 22.62 8.34 -15.57
CA TYR A 98 23.84 8.44 -14.75
C TYR A 98 24.87 7.38 -15.14
N SER A 99 25.88 7.17 -14.26
CA SER A 99 26.85 6.08 -14.38
C SER A 99 26.30 4.75 -13.82
N PRO A 100 26.88 3.59 -14.22
CA PRO A 100 26.49 2.29 -13.68
C PRO A 100 26.56 2.21 -12.13
N GLY A 101 27.57 2.81 -11.51
CA GLY A 101 27.69 2.84 -10.05
C GLY A 101 26.56 3.60 -9.37
N ARG A 102 26.12 4.72 -9.95
CA ARG A 102 24.95 5.48 -9.46
C ARG A 102 23.64 4.74 -9.67
N ALA A 103 23.56 3.93 -10.72
CA ALA A 103 22.40 3.09 -10.95
C ALA A 103 22.28 2.01 -9.86
N VAL A 104 23.40 1.39 -9.48
CA VAL A 104 23.45 0.46 -8.31
C VAL A 104 23.01 1.18 -7.05
N LEU A 105 23.56 2.37 -6.78
CA LEU A 105 23.20 3.16 -5.60
C LEU A 105 21.70 3.48 -5.54
N ALA A 106 21.11 3.97 -6.64
CA ALA A 106 19.68 4.25 -6.73
C ALA A 106 18.85 3.00 -6.42
N GLY A 107 19.24 1.87 -7.00
CA GLY A 107 18.57 0.58 -6.78
C GLY A 107 18.66 0.10 -5.34
N VAL A 108 19.82 0.23 -4.70
CA VAL A 108 20.02 -0.18 -3.30
C VAL A 108 19.25 0.75 -2.34
N ILE A 109 19.29 2.08 -2.56
CA ILE A 109 18.51 3.03 -1.75
C ILE A 109 17.02 2.68 -1.82
N ALA A 110 16.49 2.52 -3.04
CA ALA A 110 15.08 2.18 -3.23
C ALA A 110 14.74 0.81 -2.61
N ALA A 111 15.63 -0.17 -2.75
CA ALA A 111 15.46 -1.51 -2.19
C ALA A 111 15.44 -1.52 -0.66
N VAL A 112 16.30 -0.72 -0.01
CA VAL A 112 16.29 -0.59 1.45
C VAL A 112 15.00 0.08 1.92
N VAL A 113 14.62 1.22 1.33
CA VAL A 113 13.43 1.97 1.76
C VAL A 113 12.13 1.22 1.51
N LEU A 114 12.03 0.47 0.40
CA LEU A 114 10.85 -0.36 0.09
C LEU A 114 10.93 -1.75 0.72
N GLY A 115 12.11 -2.19 1.13
CA GLY A 115 12.34 -3.53 1.69
C GLY A 115 12.12 -3.61 3.18
N VAL A 116 12.42 -2.53 3.92
CA VAL A 116 12.13 -2.44 5.35
C VAL A 116 10.69 -1.97 5.59
N PRO A 117 10.01 -2.46 6.64
CA PRO A 117 8.59 -2.18 6.89
C PRO A 117 8.37 -0.79 7.53
N ILE A 118 9.01 0.26 6.99
CA ILE A 118 8.84 1.66 7.45
C ILE A 118 7.83 2.46 6.62
N LEU A 119 7.47 1.95 5.44
CA LEU A 119 6.49 2.54 4.53
C LEU A 119 5.32 1.59 4.28
N ASP A 120 5.12 0.58 5.09
CA ASP A 120 4.09 -0.47 4.93
C ASP A 120 4.07 -1.03 3.48
N ALA A 121 5.23 -0.98 2.81
CA ALA A 121 5.31 -1.37 1.41
C ALA A 121 5.26 -2.90 1.24
N GLU A 122 5.40 -3.69 2.32
CA GLU A 122 5.17 -5.14 2.40
C GLU A 122 3.69 -5.48 2.30
N LEU A 123 2.83 -4.64 2.82
CA LEU A 123 1.40 -4.88 2.88
C LEU A 123 0.75 -4.76 1.50
N ALA A 124 -0.29 -5.54 1.25
CA ALA A 124 -1.04 -5.51 0.00
C ALA A 124 -2.05 -4.35 -0.03
N ILE A 125 -1.53 -3.15 0.10
CA ILE A 125 -2.27 -1.90 0.03
C ILE A 125 -2.16 -1.26 -1.37
N PRO A 126 -3.04 -0.31 -1.71
CA PRO A 126 -3.04 0.30 -3.05
C PRO A 126 -1.70 0.91 -3.46
N GLU A 127 -1.01 1.57 -2.52
CA GLU A 127 0.28 2.22 -2.75
C GLU A 127 1.37 1.21 -3.13
N SER A 128 1.39 0.05 -2.48
CA SER A 128 2.34 -1.03 -2.77
C SER A 128 2.12 -1.69 -4.13
N LEU A 129 0.88 -1.69 -4.62
CA LEU A 129 0.55 -2.23 -5.95
C LEU A 129 0.75 -1.20 -7.06
N MET A 130 0.38 0.06 -6.84
CA MET A 130 0.54 1.10 -7.86
C MET A 130 1.99 1.51 -8.10
N ILE A 131 2.90 1.26 -7.14
CA ILE A 131 4.31 1.70 -7.24
C ILE A 131 5.01 1.15 -8.48
N ALA A 132 4.72 -0.07 -8.91
CA ALA A 132 5.35 -0.67 -10.08
C ALA A 132 4.98 0.07 -11.38
N PRO A 133 3.70 0.19 -11.79
CA PRO A 133 3.34 0.90 -13.01
C PRO A 133 3.70 2.38 -12.93
N LEU A 134 3.53 3.03 -11.78
CA LEU A 134 3.87 4.44 -11.60
C LEU A 134 5.36 4.71 -11.78
N THR A 135 6.22 3.88 -11.18
CA THR A 135 7.67 4.03 -11.27
C THR A 135 8.17 3.79 -12.70
N TRP A 136 7.63 2.78 -13.40
CA TRP A 136 7.96 2.58 -14.83
C TRP A 136 7.52 3.76 -15.68
N ALA A 137 6.35 4.32 -15.45
CA ALA A 137 5.88 5.50 -16.13
C ALA A 137 6.84 6.68 -15.97
N GLY A 138 7.18 7.03 -14.72
CA GLY A 138 8.13 8.11 -14.41
C GLY A 138 9.52 7.85 -14.97
N ALA A 139 10.04 6.62 -14.90
CA ALA A 139 11.31 6.22 -15.47
C ALA A 139 11.36 6.45 -16.99
N ILE A 140 10.31 6.08 -17.71
CA ILE A 140 10.21 6.28 -19.17
C ILE A 140 10.15 7.78 -19.49
N VAL A 141 9.34 8.56 -18.76
CA VAL A 141 9.24 10.03 -18.95
C VAL A 141 10.61 10.68 -18.76
N LEU A 142 11.33 10.39 -17.68
CA LEU A 142 12.65 10.95 -17.39
C LEU A 142 13.67 10.66 -18.49
N VAL A 143 13.73 9.41 -18.96
CA VAL A 143 14.66 9.00 -20.03
C VAL A 143 14.35 9.73 -21.32
N HIS A 144 13.09 9.93 -21.69
CA HIS A 144 12.73 10.65 -22.92
C HIS A 144 12.97 12.16 -22.81
N ILE A 145 12.71 12.76 -21.64
CA ILE A 145 13.06 14.18 -21.40
C ILE A 145 14.58 14.41 -21.50
N ARG A 146 15.39 13.47 -20.96
CA ARG A 146 16.86 13.55 -21.02
C ARG A 146 17.38 13.48 -22.46
N ARG A 147 16.82 12.60 -23.27
CA ARG A 147 17.26 12.43 -24.67
C ARG A 147 16.91 13.62 -25.54
N GLY A 148 15.89 14.38 -25.18
CA GLY A 148 15.36 15.47 -26.01
C GLY A 148 14.84 14.97 -27.35
N ASP A 149 14.44 13.70 -27.41
CA ASP A 149 14.14 12.99 -28.65
C ASP A 149 12.99 13.66 -29.39
N ALA A 150 13.34 14.21 -30.54
CA ALA A 150 12.38 14.60 -31.54
C ALA A 150 11.56 13.36 -31.95
N THR A 151 10.28 13.41 -31.70
CA THR A 151 9.36 12.39 -32.22
C THR A 151 9.48 12.36 -33.75
N PRO A 152 9.54 11.18 -34.37
CA PRO A 152 9.56 11.10 -35.83
C PRO A 152 8.34 11.79 -36.43
N PRO A 153 8.43 12.27 -37.68
CA PRO A 153 7.43 13.14 -38.28
C PRO A 153 6.02 12.51 -38.24
N LEU A 154 5.03 13.37 -38.18
CA LEU A 154 3.57 13.30 -38.00
C LEU A 154 2.79 12.02 -38.39
N ARG A 155 3.39 11.04 -39.08
CA ARG A 155 2.67 9.88 -39.64
C ARG A 155 2.49 8.68 -38.69
N ARG A 156 3.13 8.63 -37.50
CA ARG A 156 2.97 7.52 -36.53
C ARG A 156 2.78 8.07 -35.11
N VAL A 157 1.80 7.52 -34.41
CA VAL A 157 1.63 7.78 -32.99
C VAL A 157 2.84 7.16 -32.25
N PRO A 158 3.61 7.94 -31.48
CA PRO A 158 4.73 7.39 -30.73
C PRO A 158 4.22 6.41 -29.69
N ARG A 159 4.87 5.25 -29.57
CA ARG A 159 4.42 4.18 -28.66
C ARG A 159 4.65 4.49 -27.19
N TRP A 160 5.69 5.26 -26.86
CA TRP A 160 6.07 5.50 -25.49
C TRP A 160 5.08 6.35 -24.69
N PRO A 161 4.43 7.44 -25.20
CA PRO A 161 3.44 8.18 -24.41
C PRO A 161 2.17 7.35 -24.18
N VAL A 162 1.81 6.48 -25.15
CA VAL A 162 0.70 5.54 -24.98
C VAL A 162 1.03 4.53 -23.87
N LEU A 163 2.24 3.96 -23.85
CA LEU A 163 2.67 3.06 -22.78
C LEU A 163 2.67 3.76 -21.42
N VAL A 164 3.23 4.97 -21.34
CA VAL A 164 3.23 5.76 -20.08
C VAL A 164 1.80 6.05 -19.64
N GLY A 165 0.93 6.44 -20.59
CA GLY A 165 -0.49 6.68 -20.30
C GLY A 165 -1.20 5.44 -19.78
N ALA A 166 -0.94 4.27 -20.35
CA ALA A 166 -1.51 3.01 -19.88
C ALA A 166 -1.00 2.62 -18.48
N LEU A 167 0.31 2.79 -18.22
CA LEU A 167 0.90 2.53 -16.91
C LEU A 167 0.31 3.44 -15.80
N VAL A 168 0.16 4.74 -16.12
CA VAL A 168 -0.44 5.70 -15.18
C VAL A 168 -1.93 5.42 -14.98
N ALA A 169 -2.67 5.07 -16.03
CA ALA A 169 -4.07 4.67 -15.91
C ALA A 169 -4.22 3.41 -15.04
N ALA A 170 -3.29 2.46 -15.14
CA ALA A 170 -3.24 1.31 -14.23
C ALA A 170 -2.94 1.74 -12.78
N ALA A 171 -2.01 2.69 -12.57
CA ALA A 171 -1.74 3.24 -11.24
C ALA A 171 -3.00 3.91 -10.65
N ILE A 172 -3.75 4.69 -11.42
CA ILE A 172 -5.03 5.30 -11.01
C ILE A 172 -6.07 4.22 -10.69
N ALA A 173 -6.09 3.13 -11.44
CA ALA A 173 -7.00 2.00 -11.19
C ALA A 173 -6.61 1.15 -9.97
N TYR A 174 -5.39 1.30 -9.42
CA TYR A 174 -5.00 0.82 -8.10
C TYR A 174 -5.33 1.83 -6.99
N GLN A 175 -5.00 3.12 -7.23
CA GLN A 175 -5.22 4.19 -6.25
C GLN A 175 -5.45 5.50 -6.99
N GLN A 176 -6.58 6.15 -6.75
CA GLN A 176 -6.95 7.39 -7.41
C GLN A 176 -6.01 8.56 -7.14
N THR A 177 -5.23 8.50 -6.08
CA THR A 177 -4.22 9.53 -5.75
C THR A 177 -3.14 9.69 -6.82
N ALA A 178 -2.89 8.66 -7.66
CA ALA A 178 -1.97 8.73 -8.80
C ALA A 178 -2.36 9.78 -9.86
N ILE A 179 -3.51 10.43 -9.72
CA ILE A 179 -3.89 11.62 -10.51
C ILE A 179 -2.92 12.78 -10.26
N ALA A 180 -2.36 12.90 -9.07
CA ALA A 180 -1.38 13.95 -8.76
C ALA A 180 -0.08 13.74 -9.53
N GLU A 181 0.43 12.52 -9.59
CA GLU A 181 1.61 12.18 -10.40
C GLU A 181 1.31 12.27 -11.90
N THR A 182 0.08 11.99 -12.32
CA THR A 182 -0.36 12.23 -13.70
C THR A 182 -0.18 13.70 -14.08
N ALA A 183 -0.63 14.61 -13.23
CA ALA A 183 -0.46 16.05 -13.42
C ALA A 183 1.02 16.44 -13.45
N ALA A 184 1.83 15.88 -12.55
CA ALA A 184 3.27 16.14 -12.51
C ALA A 184 3.97 15.70 -13.82
N PHE A 185 3.68 14.50 -14.33
CA PHE A 185 4.26 14.01 -15.59
C PHE A 185 3.77 14.80 -16.80
N PHE A 186 2.50 15.18 -16.85
CA PHE A 186 1.96 16.03 -17.91
C PHE A 186 2.66 17.39 -17.93
N LEU A 187 2.76 18.05 -16.76
CA LEU A 187 3.47 19.34 -16.63
C LEU A 187 4.94 19.22 -17.00
N ALA A 188 5.62 18.15 -16.56
CA ALA A 188 7.00 17.89 -16.92
C ALA A 188 7.22 17.80 -18.43
N MET A 189 6.32 17.11 -19.14
CA MET A 189 6.38 17.01 -20.61
C MET A 189 6.05 18.36 -21.30
N LEU A 190 5.17 19.19 -20.73
CA LEU A 190 4.87 20.53 -21.28
C LEU A 190 6.01 21.52 -21.11
N ILE A 191 6.74 21.46 -19.99
CA ILE A 191 7.89 22.32 -19.68
C ILE A 191 9.14 21.87 -20.45
N ALA A 192 9.19 20.59 -20.83
CA ALA A 192 10.24 20.03 -21.66
C ALA A 192 10.28 20.70 -23.07
N PRO A 193 11.31 20.44 -23.90
CA PRO A 193 11.38 21.02 -25.24
C PRO A 193 10.09 20.88 -26.04
N LYS A 194 9.76 21.87 -26.88
CA LYS A 194 8.50 21.96 -27.67
C LYS A 194 8.06 20.66 -28.37
N LEU A 195 9.00 19.79 -28.65
CA LEU A 195 8.81 18.49 -29.31
C LEU A 195 7.98 17.49 -28.47
N LEU A 196 8.01 17.62 -27.13
CA LEU A 196 7.27 16.70 -26.23
C LEU A 196 5.84 17.15 -25.95
N ARG A 197 5.40 18.33 -26.39
CA ARG A 197 4.03 18.81 -26.14
C ARG A 197 2.97 17.90 -26.75
N ARG A 198 3.19 17.43 -27.98
CA ARG A 198 2.30 16.47 -28.63
C ARG A 198 2.21 15.18 -27.81
N ASP A 199 3.36 14.70 -27.33
CA ASP A 199 3.45 13.47 -26.55
C ASP A 199 2.73 13.59 -25.20
N ALA A 200 2.77 14.77 -24.57
CA ALA A 200 2.01 15.08 -23.36
C ALA A 200 0.48 14.93 -23.59
N PHE A 201 -0.05 15.43 -24.73
CA PHE A 201 -1.48 15.28 -25.02
C PHE A 201 -1.85 13.84 -25.40
N ILE A 202 -0.96 13.09 -26.08
CA ILE A 202 -1.18 11.65 -26.34
C ILE A 202 -1.19 10.88 -25.01
N PHE A 203 -0.25 11.17 -24.11
CA PHE A 203 -0.22 10.62 -22.76
C PHE A 203 -1.53 10.88 -22.02
N LEU A 204 -1.94 12.15 -21.89
CA LEU A 204 -3.16 12.53 -21.19
C LEU A 204 -4.40 11.90 -21.81
N GLY A 205 -4.51 11.91 -23.15
CA GLY A 205 -5.60 11.28 -23.88
C GLY A 205 -5.68 9.77 -23.62
N THR A 206 -4.52 9.09 -23.53
CA THR A 206 -4.47 7.66 -23.19
C THR A 206 -4.90 7.39 -21.76
N VAL A 207 -4.40 8.18 -20.79
CA VAL A 207 -4.83 8.09 -19.37
C VAL A 207 -6.34 8.26 -19.28
N THR A 208 -6.87 9.33 -19.87
CA THR A 208 -8.32 9.65 -19.85
C THR A 208 -9.14 8.52 -20.48
N LEU A 209 -8.75 8.05 -21.67
CA LEU A 209 -9.49 7.00 -22.38
C LEU A 209 -9.58 5.71 -21.55
N ILE A 210 -8.47 5.24 -20.98
CA ILE A 210 -8.44 4.01 -20.21
C ILE A 210 -9.20 4.19 -18.88
N THR A 211 -9.01 5.33 -18.21
CA THR A 211 -9.72 5.64 -16.95
C THR A 211 -11.23 5.72 -17.17
N VAL A 212 -11.68 6.40 -18.21
CA VAL A 212 -13.10 6.45 -18.56
C VAL A 212 -13.65 5.07 -18.92
N ALA A 213 -12.86 4.24 -19.61
CA ALA A 213 -13.33 2.90 -19.98
C ALA A 213 -13.59 2.02 -18.76
N TRP A 214 -12.66 1.93 -17.79
CA TRP A 214 -12.92 1.12 -16.59
C TRP A 214 -13.98 1.74 -15.67
N LEU A 215 -14.07 3.08 -15.59
CA LEU A 215 -15.18 3.75 -14.87
C LEU A 215 -16.52 3.43 -15.49
N ALA A 216 -16.62 3.45 -16.84
CA ALA A 216 -17.86 3.08 -17.53
C ALA A 216 -18.27 1.63 -17.22
N VAL A 217 -17.32 0.69 -17.22
CA VAL A 217 -17.62 -0.70 -16.82
C VAL A 217 -18.13 -0.77 -15.39
N ALA A 218 -17.48 -0.09 -14.44
CA ALA A 218 -17.93 -0.05 -13.05
C ALA A 218 -19.33 0.55 -12.90
N ILE A 219 -19.61 1.66 -13.60
CA ILE A 219 -20.92 2.35 -13.57
C ILE A 219 -22.02 1.47 -14.18
N ILE A 220 -21.74 0.79 -15.29
CA ILE A 220 -22.71 -0.12 -15.94
C ILE A 220 -23.03 -1.31 -15.00
N SER A 221 -22.02 -1.81 -14.29
CA SER A 221 -22.18 -2.96 -13.40
C SER A 221 -22.87 -2.61 -12.07
N ALA A 222 -22.47 -1.51 -11.43
CA ALA A 222 -22.87 -1.19 -10.06
C ALA A 222 -23.81 0.01 -9.92
N GLY A 223 -23.99 0.80 -10.99
CA GLY A 223 -24.72 2.06 -10.98
C GLY A 223 -23.85 3.27 -10.62
N LEU A 224 -24.21 4.43 -11.18
CA LEU A 224 -23.43 5.67 -11.05
C LEU A 224 -23.30 6.12 -9.58
N SER A 225 -24.39 6.08 -8.80
CA SER A 225 -24.41 6.55 -7.41
C SER A 225 -23.42 5.77 -6.54
N ASN A 226 -23.39 4.44 -6.68
CA ASN A 226 -22.52 3.56 -5.89
C ASN A 226 -21.04 3.80 -6.22
N VAL A 227 -20.71 3.92 -7.51
CA VAL A 227 -19.34 4.16 -7.96
C VAL A 227 -18.85 5.55 -7.53
N VAL A 228 -19.67 6.59 -7.72
CA VAL A 228 -19.31 7.96 -7.30
C VAL A 228 -19.17 8.05 -5.79
N PHE A 229 -20.07 7.40 -5.04
CA PHE A 229 -19.96 7.37 -3.58
C PHE A 229 -18.66 6.66 -3.15
N ALA A 230 -18.38 5.46 -3.66
CA ALA A 230 -17.19 4.69 -3.28
C ALA A 230 -15.89 5.43 -3.60
N LEU A 231 -15.74 5.99 -4.80
CA LEU A 231 -14.48 6.56 -5.27
C LEU A 231 -14.28 8.04 -4.91
N ALA A 232 -15.32 8.77 -4.54
CA ALA A 232 -15.24 10.18 -4.23
C ALA A 232 -16.04 10.58 -2.98
N GLY A 233 -17.31 10.22 -2.89
CA GLY A 233 -18.20 10.63 -1.82
C GLY A 233 -17.72 10.19 -0.44
N PHE A 234 -17.23 8.95 -0.33
CA PHE A 234 -16.64 8.42 0.89
C PHE A 234 -15.48 9.30 1.38
N TYR A 235 -14.54 9.65 0.50
CA TYR A 235 -13.39 10.47 0.87
C TYR A 235 -13.76 11.88 1.26
N VAL A 236 -14.77 12.49 0.65
CA VAL A 236 -15.27 13.80 1.07
C VAL A 236 -15.85 13.73 2.49
N GLY A 237 -16.66 12.73 2.79
CA GLY A 237 -17.20 12.51 4.12
C GLY A 237 -16.10 12.23 5.16
N TYR A 238 -15.16 11.36 4.81
CA TYR A 238 -14.02 10.99 5.64
C TYR A 238 -13.14 12.20 5.99
N THR A 239 -12.70 12.97 4.99
CA THR A 239 -11.85 14.14 5.21
C THR A 239 -12.54 15.22 6.06
N GLN A 240 -13.84 15.44 5.89
CA GLN A 240 -14.58 16.40 6.71
C GLN A 240 -14.62 16.03 8.20
N LYS A 241 -14.57 14.73 8.52
CA LYS A 241 -14.64 14.23 9.89
C LYS A 241 -13.28 14.05 10.55
N VAL A 242 -12.25 13.78 9.76
CA VAL A 242 -10.90 13.41 10.23
C VAL A 242 -9.92 14.58 10.15
N LEU A 243 -10.08 15.50 9.18
CA LEU A 243 -9.18 16.65 9.07
C LEU A 243 -9.33 17.59 10.26
N PRO A 244 -8.22 17.92 10.95
CA PRO A 244 -8.25 18.93 12.01
C PRO A 244 -8.66 20.29 11.46
N SER A 245 -9.48 20.98 12.22
CA SER A 245 -9.97 22.34 11.87
C SER A 245 -8.92 23.45 11.99
N SER A 246 -7.72 23.15 12.49
CA SER A 246 -6.65 24.13 12.72
C SER A 246 -5.42 23.89 11.82
N ALA A 247 -4.77 24.96 11.40
CA ALA A 247 -3.51 24.88 10.63
C ALA A 247 -2.40 24.10 11.38
N GLY A 248 -2.36 24.20 12.72
CA GLY A 248 -1.43 23.43 13.55
C GLY A 248 -1.73 21.92 13.53
N GLY A 249 -3.01 21.54 13.51
CA GLY A 249 -3.44 20.17 13.37
C GLY A 249 -3.10 19.59 11.98
N VAL A 250 -3.29 20.37 10.91
CA VAL A 250 -2.88 19.97 9.55
C VAL A 250 -1.36 19.73 9.48
N LEU A 251 -0.57 20.63 10.08
CA LEU A 251 0.89 20.46 10.11
C LEU A 251 1.32 19.23 10.91
N ALA A 252 0.66 18.95 12.04
CA ALA A 252 0.90 17.73 12.81
C ALA A 252 0.51 16.47 12.04
N HIS A 253 -0.57 16.51 11.28
CA HIS A 253 -1.02 15.41 10.41
C HIS A 253 -0.10 15.21 9.20
N PHE A 254 0.56 16.24 8.71
CA PHE A 254 1.57 16.10 7.66
C PHE A 254 2.72 15.16 8.09
N GLY A 255 3.01 15.14 9.38
CA GLY A 255 3.89 14.18 10.00
C GLY A 255 5.38 14.40 9.74
N LEU A 256 6.17 13.86 10.63
CA LEU A 256 7.65 13.98 10.57
C LEU A 256 8.24 13.29 9.32
N ALA A 257 7.66 12.18 8.91
CA ALA A 257 8.13 11.43 7.74
C ALA A 257 7.97 12.22 6.43
N ALA A 258 6.82 12.90 6.25
CA ALA A 258 6.59 13.74 5.09
C ALA A 258 7.52 14.98 5.10
N PHE A 259 7.74 15.57 6.27
CA PHE A 259 8.68 16.68 6.42
C PHE A 259 10.12 16.23 6.12
N ALA A 260 10.56 15.08 6.63
CA ALA A 260 11.87 14.51 6.31
C ALA A 260 12.01 14.25 4.81
N THR A 261 10.97 13.71 4.16
CA THR A 261 10.92 13.49 2.71
C THR A 261 11.10 14.79 1.94
N LEU A 262 10.41 15.86 2.36
CA LEU A 262 10.55 17.20 1.77
C LEU A 262 11.99 17.72 1.93
N LEU A 263 12.59 17.60 3.12
CA LEU A 263 13.97 18.04 3.37
C LEU A 263 14.96 17.27 2.51
N ILE A 264 14.78 15.95 2.35
CA ILE A 264 15.63 15.12 1.49
C ILE A 264 15.48 15.58 0.02
N ALA A 265 14.26 15.78 -0.46
CA ALA A 265 14.02 16.22 -1.83
C ALA A 265 14.67 17.59 -2.12
N VAL A 266 14.43 18.57 -1.25
CA VAL A 266 14.99 19.92 -1.38
C VAL A 266 16.51 19.91 -1.20
N GLY A 267 17.02 19.20 -0.18
CA GLY A 267 18.46 19.08 0.07
C GLY A 267 19.19 18.42 -1.10
N ALA A 268 18.65 17.33 -1.61
CA ALA A 268 19.20 16.65 -2.79
C ALA A 268 19.19 17.55 -4.03
N TYR A 269 18.10 18.30 -4.26
CA TYR A 269 18.00 19.27 -5.34
C TYR A 269 19.04 20.39 -5.22
N LEU A 270 19.20 20.97 -4.04
CA LEU A 270 20.17 22.05 -3.79
C LEU A 270 21.62 21.56 -3.96
N ALA A 271 21.90 20.30 -3.62
CA ALA A 271 23.22 19.68 -3.77
C ALA A 271 23.56 19.34 -5.24
N ARG A 272 22.62 19.46 -6.17
CA ARG A 272 22.79 19.13 -7.58
C ARG A 272 23.08 20.39 -8.43
N ASN A 273 23.56 20.14 -9.64
CA ASN A 273 23.86 21.21 -10.62
C ASN A 273 22.60 21.83 -11.29
N ARG A 274 21.42 21.59 -10.75
CA ARG A 274 20.11 22.13 -11.23
C ARG A 274 19.83 21.82 -12.71
N GLU A 275 20.01 20.57 -13.10
CA GLU A 275 19.65 20.12 -14.45
C GLU A 275 18.11 20.10 -14.64
N ARG A 276 17.65 20.11 -15.89
CA ARG A 276 16.19 20.05 -16.20
C ARG A 276 15.49 18.83 -15.60
N LEU A 277 16.17 17.70 -15.49
CA LEU A 277 15.64 16.49 -14.88
C LEU A 277 15.32 16.64 -13.40
N ASP A 278 16.07 17.49 -12.71
CA ASP A 278 15.88 17.68 -11.26
C ASP A 278 14.52 18.30 -10.96
N TRP A 279 14.02 19.20 -11.82
CA TRP A 279 12.67 19.73 -11.72
C TRP A 279 11.58 18.68 -11.87
N VAL A 280 11.78 17.70 -12.77
CA VAL A 280 10.81 16.62 -12.96
C VAL A 280 10.76 15.73 -11.72
N LEU A 281 11.93 15.41 -11.16
CA LEU A 281 12.04 14.63 -9.93
C LEU A 281 11.40 15.37 -8.73
N LEU A 282 11.59 16.69 -8.64
CA LEU A 282 10.93 17.51 -7.62
C LEU A 282 9.41 17.56 -7.81
N LEU A 283 8.93 17.76 -9.05
CA LEU A 283 7.50 17.74 -9.34
C LEU A 283 6.86 16.43 -8.95
N TRP A 284 7.53 15.31 -9.26
CA TRP A 284 7.05 13.98 -8.89
C TRP A 284 7.03 13.80 -7.36
N SER A 285 8.14 14.11 -6.67
CA SER A 285 8.17 14.07 -5.19
C SER A 285 7.12 14.99 -4.58
N GLY A 286 6.95 16.18 -5.14
CA GLY A 286 5.97 17.16 -4.69
C GLY A 286 4.52 16.70 -4.87
N ALA A 287 4.22 15.97 -5.96
CA ALA A 287 2.90 15.39 -6.17
C ALA A 287 2.55 14.37 -5.08
N THR A 288 3.48 13.47 -4.74
CA THR A 288 3.29 12.52 -3.63
C THR A 288 3.10 13.23 -2.29
N LEU A 289 3.93 14.25 -1.99
CA LEU A 289 3.81 15.02 -0.75
C LEU A 289 2.48 15.77 -0.66
N LEU A 290 1.98 16.28 -1.79
CA LEU A 290 0.67 16.92 -1.85
C LEU A 290 -0.45 15.92 -1.50
N VAL A 291 -0.39 14.71 -2.04
CA VAL A 291 -1.34 13.65 -1.72
C VAL A 291 -1.30 13.32 -0.22
N THR A 292 -0.11 13.13 0.35
CA THR A 292 0.07 12.87 1.78
C THR A 292 -0.54 13.99 2.64
N ALA A 293 -0.35 15.24 2.25
CA ALA A 293 -0.91 16.38 2.97
C ALA A 293 -2.45 16.46 2.89
N VAL A 294 -3.04 16.03 1.76
CA VAL A 294 -4.50 16.09 1.54
C VAL A 294 -5.22 14.85 2.10
N ALA A 295 -4.53 13.72 2.23
CA ALA A 295 -5.14 12.48 2.70
C ALA A 295 -5.68 12.54 4.14
N GLY A 296 -5.26 13.52 4.93
CA GLY A 296 -5.79 13.76 6.28
C GLY A 296 -5.23 12.83 7.36
N GLN A 297 -4.50 11.78 6.99
CA GLN A 297 -3.83 10.85 7.88
C GLN A 297 -2.36 10.69 7.47
N PRO A 298 -1.41 10.73 8.41
CA PRO A 298 0.03 10.67 8.12
C PRO A 298 0.52 9.22 7.96
N PHE A 299 -0.21 8.38 7.21
CA PHE A 299 0.20 7.01 6.99
C PHE A 299 1.50 6.96 6.19
N PRO A 300 2.52 6.18 6.64
CA PRO A 300 3.82 6.08 5.98
C PRO A 300 3.74 5.64 4.53
N HIS A 301 2.82 4.75 4.19
CA HIS A 301 2.67 4.21 2.84
C HIS A 301 2.30 5.25 1.77
N PHE A 302 1.69 6.38 2.12
CA PHE A 302 1.47 7.47 1.16
C PHE A 302 2.76 8.06 0.60
N LEU A 303 3.90 7.81 1.26
CA LEU A 303 5.23 8.25 0.80
C LEU A 303 5.90 7.24 -0.14
N ALA A 304 5.39 6.03 -0.28
CA ALA A 304 5.99 5.01 -1.14
C ALA A 304 6.23 5.47 -2.59
N PRO A 305 5.32 6.22 -3.25
CA PRO A 305 5.57 6.76 -4.59
C PRO A 305 6.72 7.76 -4.70
N ALA A 306 7.12 8.42 -3.59
CA ALA A 306 8.26 9.33 -3.56
C ALA A 306 9.62 8.61 -3.58
N VAL A 307 9.66 7.32 -3.27
CA VAL A 307 10.93 6.56 -3.20
C VAL A 307 11.68 6.61 -4.54
N ALA A 308 10.98 6.46 -5.64
CA ALA A 308 11.60 6.46 -6.96
C ALA A 308 12.28 7.81 -7.31
N PRO A 309 11.59 8.96 -7.29
CA PRO A 309 12.22 10.24 -7.58
C PRO A 309 13.31 10.61 -6.56
N LEU A 310 13.15 10.27 -5.27
CA LEU A 310 14.16 10.54 -4.25
C LEU A 310 15.43 9.70 -4.43
N ALA A 311 15.30 8.41 -4.70
CA ALA A 311 16.45 7.55 -4.98
C ALA A 311 17.24 8.05 -6.20
N LEU A 312 16.55 8.50 -7.25
CA LEU A 312 17.18 9.11 -8.43
C LEU A 312 17.81 10.48 -8.13
N LEU A 313 17.16 11.33 -7.33
CA LEU A 313 17.74 12.60 -6.90
C LEU A 313 19.03 12.39 -6.12
N VAL A 314 19.00 11.54 -5.10
CA VAL A 314 20.15 11.27 -4.23
C VAL A 314 21.30 10.63 -5.02
N ALA A 315 21.01 9.63 -5.84
CA ALA A 315 22.03 8.97 -6.68
C ALA A 315 22.66 9.91 -7.70
N GLY A 316 21.95 10.95 -8.11
CA GLY A 316 22.45 11.97 -9.03
C GLY A 316 23.37 13.03 -8.39
N ILE A 317 23.49 13.11 -7.07
CA ILE A 317 24.39 14.06 -6.40
C ILE A 317 25.83 13.79 -6.80
N SER A 318 26.54 14.81 -7.32
CA SER A 318 27.95 14.72 -7.70
C SER A 318 28.81 15.25 -6.56
N MET A 319 29.50 14.36 -5.89
CA MET A 319 30.54 14.78 -4.90
C MET A 319 31.92 14.72 -5.55
N PRO A 320 32.81 15.68 -5.28
CA PRO A 320 34.19 15.64 -5.76
C PRO A 320 34.91 14.43 -5.14
N VAL A 321 35.32 13.48 -5.97
CA VAL A 321 36.12 12.32 -5.54
C VAL A 321 37.61 12.69 -5.67
N PRO A 322 38.43 12.48 -4.59
CA PRO A 322 39.86 12.71 -4.67
C PRO A 322 40.51 11.98 -5.84
N ALA A 323 41.39 12.68 -6.57
CA ALA A 323 42.04 12.14 -7.77
C ALA A 323 42.77 10.82 -7.55
N ARG A 324 43.30 10.59 -6.32
CA ARG A 324 44.00 9.35 -5.92
C ARG A 324 43.07 8.11 -5.98
N LEU A 325 41.80 8.22 -5.60
CA LEU A 325 40.85 7.12 -5.66
C LEU A 325 40.32 6.90 -7.08
N ARG A 326 40.32 7.95 -7.92
CA ARG A 326 39.83 7.91 -9.28
C ARG A 326 40.78 7.17 -10.25
N ASN A 327 42.09 7.17 -9.96
CA ASN A 327 43.13 6.61 -10.84
C ASN A 327 43.46 5.13 -10.57
N GLY A 328 42.97 4.53 -9.48
CA GLY A 328 43.35 3.21 -9.01
C GLY A 328 42.30 2.12 -9.28
N GLY A 329 41.87 1.83 -10.51
CA GLY A 329 40.99 0.68 -10.81
C GLY A 329 39.63 0.58 -10.08
N TRP A 330 39.46 1.32 -8.99
CA TRP A 330 38.27 1.39 -8.13
C TRP A 330 37.26 2.47 -8.54
N ARG A 331 37.26 2.86 -9.83
CA ARG A 331 36.40 3.92 -10.37
C ARG A 331 34.90 3.75 -10.02
N PRO A 332 34.30 2.55 -10.13
CA PRO A 332 32.88 2.40 -9.78
C PRO A 332 32.60 2.64 -8.29
N VAL A 333 33.51 2.21 -7.41
CA VAL A 333 33.40 2.39 -5.95
C VAL A 333 33.70 3.85 -5.58
N ALA A 334 34.71 4.47 -6.21
CA ALA A 334 35.04 5.87 -5.96
C ALA A 334 33.91 6.84 -6.34
N ASP A 335 33.10 6.50 -7.35
CA ASP A 335 31.96 7.32 -7.76
C ASP A 335 30.77 7.26 -6.77
N VAL A 336 30.67 6.20 -5.98
CA VAL A 336 29.58 5.97 -5.02
C VAL A 336 30.01 6.04 -3.56
N ALA A 337 31.30 5.94 -3.26
CA ALA A 337 31.83 5.93 -1.89
C ALA A 337 31.40 7.15 -1.04
N PRO A 338 31.40 8.41 -1.58
CA PRO A 338 30.96 9.56 -0.81
C PRO A 338 29.44 9.55 -0.51
N GLN A 339 28.63 9.01 -1.44
CA GLN A 339 27.20 8.88 -1.24
C GLN A 339 26.87 7.77 -0.22
N LEU A 340 27.57 6.63 -0.31
CA LEU A 340 27.47 5.56 0.68
C LEU A 340 27.92 6.04 2.05
N ALA A 341 29.02 6.80 2.14
CA ALA A 341 29.46 7.42 3.39
C ALA A 341 28.41 8.40 3.94
N GLY A 342 27.79 9.22 3.07
CA GLY A 342 26.70 10.13 3.46
C GLY A 342 25.48 9.38 3.98
N VAL A 343 25.06 8.30 3.31
CA VAL A 343 23.95 7.45 3.76
C VAL A 343 24.29 6.75 5.07
N LEU A 344 25.50 6.19 5.20
CA LEU A 344 25.95 5.55 6.43
C LEU A 344 26.04 6.54 7.59
N ILE A 345 26.54 7.75 7.35
CA ILE A 345 26.61 8.81 8.37
C ILE A 345 25.20 9.25 8.75
N ALA A 346 24.31 9.45 7.80
CA ALA A 346 22.90 9.79 8.06
C ALA A 346 22.20 8.69 8.83
N SER A 347 22.40 7.41 8.47
CA SER A 347 21.85 6.25 9.17
C SER A 347 22.43 6.13 10.58
N LEU A 348 23.75 6.33 10.74
CA LEU A 348 24.41 6.31 12.04
C LEU A 348 23.96 7.48 12.92
N MET A 349 23.82 8.70 12.35
CA MET A 349 23.26 9.84 13.08
C MET A 349 21.80 9.64 13.46
N ALA A 350 21.03 8.99 12.59
CA ALA A 350 19.66 8.60 12.88
C ALA A 350 19.61 7.57 14.03
N SER A 351 20.48 6.56 14.03
CA SER A 351 20.61 5.58 15.11
C SER A 351 21.06 6.24 16.42
N VAL A 352 22.11 7.08 16.37
CA VAL A 352 22.65 7.78 17.55
C VAL A 352 21.66 8.82 18.10
N ALA A 353 20.82 9.44 17.23
CA ALA A 353 19.76 10.35 17.66
C ALA A 353 18.55 9.62 18.28
N GLY A 354 18.63 8.30 18.46
CA GLY A 354 17.54 7.50 19.02
C GLY A 354 16.36 7.31 18.04
N LEU A 355 16.64 7.39 16.74
CA LEU A 355 15.67 7.04 15.69
C LEU A 355 15.48 5.51 15.57
N ASP A 356 16.17 4.72 16.40
CA ASP A 356 15.84 3.31 16.69
C ASP A 356 14.44 3.15 17.30
N TRP A 357 13.85 4.24 17.76
CA TRP A 357 12.49 4.33 18.26
C TRP A 357 11.51 4.93 17.24
N LEU A 358 11.86 5.09 15.95
CA LEU A 358 10.81 5.23 14.94
C LEU A 358 9.99 3.94 15.02
N PRO A 359 8.85 3.98 15.73
CA PRO A 359 8.02 2.80 15.78
C PRO A 359 7.65 2.50 14.33
N LEU A 360 7.80 1.26 13.93
CA LEU A 360 6.99 0.75 12.83
C LEU A 360 5.58 1.05 13.31
N VAL A 361 4.90 1.99 12.66
CA VAL A 361 3.54 2.35 13.05
C VAL A 361 2.69 1.16 12.65
N THR A 362 2.59 0.21 13.56
CA THR A 362 1.50 -0.74 13.51
C THR A 362 0.25 0.06 13.80
N LEU A 363 -0.74 0.00 12.94
CA LEU A 363 -2.04 0.67 13.14
C LEU A 363 -2.80 0.08 14.34
N ALA A 364 -2.26 -0.95 14.98
CA ALA A 364 -2.82 -1.53 16.18
C ALA A 364 -2.48 -0.70 17.42
N PRO A 365 -3.45 -0.31 18.22
CA PRO A 365 -3.19 0.38 19.47
C PRO A 365 -2.30 -0.47 20.39
N GLY A 366 -1.08 -0.03 20.62
CA GLY A 366 -0.15 -0.61 21.60
C GLY A 366 0.99 -1.48 21.06
N ALA A 367 1.01 -1.86 19.78
CA ALA A 367 2.11 -2.64 19.22
C ALA A 367 3.08 -1.74 18.44
N THR A 368 4.20 -1.38 19.06
CA THR A 368 5.28 -0.65 18.38
C THR A 368 6.48 -1.58 18.24
N HIS A 369 6.75 -2.02 17.00
CA HIS A 369 7.97 -2.76 16.72
C HIS A 369 9.06 -1.81 16.21
N THR A 370 10.26 -1.92 16.76
CA THR A 370 11.44 -1.33 16.16
C THR A 370 11.95 -2.25 15.02
N LEU A 371 12.71 -1.70 14.09
CA LEU A 371 13.35 -2.54 13.04
C LEU A 371 14.18 -3.69 13.64
N SER A 372 14.85 -3.45 14.78
CA SER A 372 15.63 -4.48 15.46
C SER A 372 14.75 -5.58 16.06
N GLN A 373 13.58 -5.26 16.59
CA GLN A 373 12.60 -6.24 17.08
C GLN A 373 12.01 -7.03 15.93
N TYR A 374 11.66 -6.38 14.83
CA TYR A 374 11.12 -7.03 13.64
C TYR A 374 12.11 -8.08 13.09
N TYR A 375 13.31 -7.65 12.67
CA TYR A 375 14.29 -8.56 12.08
C TYR A 375 14.91 -9.50 13.09
N GLY A 376 15.20 -9.03 14.31
CA GLY A 376 15.73 -9.86 15.40
C GLY A 376 14.73 -10.93 15.82
N GLY A 377 13.46 -10.59 15.95
CA GLY A 377 12.37 -11.52 16.22
C GLY A 377 12.22 -12.56 15.12
N ALA A 378 12.24 -12.16 13.84
CA ALA A 378 12.18 -13.08 12.72
C ALA A 378 13.37 -14.08 12.70
N VAL A 379 14.59 -13.62 12.99
CA VAL A 379 15.76 -14.51 13.10
C VAL A 379 15.58 -15.49 14.25
N GLN A 380 15.12 -15.05 15.42
CA GLN A 380 14.85 -15.93 16.56
C GLN A 380 13.73 -16.92 16.25
N ALA A 381 12.68 -16.47 15.56
CA ALA A 381 11.59 -17.32 15.11
C ALA A 381 12.07 -18.44 14.19
N ALA A 382 12.95 -18.14 13.24
CA ALA A 382 13.51 -19.11 12.32
C ALA A 382 14.41 -20.16 13.01
N LEU A 383 14.93 -19.86 14.20
CA LEU A 383 15.83 -20.74 14.95
C LEU A 383 15.11 -21.57 16.03
N SER A 384 13.80 -21.40 16.23
CA SER A 384 13.04 -22.12 17.26
C SER A 384 11.82 -22.85 16.67
N SER A 385 11.42 -23.96 17.29
CA SER A 385 10.34 -24.82 16.80
C SER A 385 8.96 -24.17 16.75
N ASN A 386 8.67 -23.22 17.67
CA ASN A 386 7.41 -22.48 17.74
C ASN A 386 7.61 -20.96 17.57
N GLY A 387 8.75 -20.59 16.98
CA GLY A 387 9.17 -19.19 16.97
C GLY A 387 8.28 -18.28 16.13
N TRP A 388 7.74 -18.77 15.02
CA TRP A 388 6.89 -17.97 14.15
C TRP A 388 5.55 -17.64 14.80
N THR A 389 4.93 -18.56 15.53
CA THR A 389 3.71 -18.28 16.31
C THR A 389 3.99 -17.24 17.40
N ALA A 390 5.06 -17.42 18.17
CA ALA A 390 5.44 -16.46 19.21
C ALA A 390 5.82 -15.08 18.65
N TRP A 391 6.45 -15.04 17.47
CA TRP A 391 6.75 -13.79 16.78
C TRP A 391 5.48 -13.12 16.24
N GLY A 392 4.55 -13.91 15.68
CA GLY A 392 3.26 -13.46 15.19
C GLY A 392 2.41 -12.81 16.28
N ASN A 393 2.28 -13.44 17.43
CA ASN A 393 1.50 -12.90 18.57
C ASN A 393 2.05 -11.56 19.10
N ASN A 394 3.28 -11.18 18.76
CA ASN A 394 3.82 -9.87 19.11
C ASN A 394 3.40 -8.74 18.13
N PHE A 395 2.80 -9.06 16.98
CA PHE A 395 2.37 -8.03 16.00
C PHE A 395 1.11 -7.31 16.47
N ASP A 396 0.12 -8.08 16.91
CA ASP A 396 -1.16 -7.57 17.35
C ASP A 396 -1.79 -8.55 18.33
N ALA A 397 -2.40 -8.05 19.42
CA ALA A 397 -3.08 -8.87 20.41
C ALA A 397 -4.27 -9.67 19.82
N ARG A 398 -4.83 -9.23 18.69
CA ARG A 398 -5.93 -9.91 18.00
C ARG A 398 -5.50 -11.19 17.29
N VAL A 399 -4.24 -11.33 16.89
CA VAL A 399 -3.72 -12.51 16.17
C VAL A 399 -3.99 -13.82 16.91
N GLU A 400 -3.79 -13.82 18.22
CA GLU A 400 -4.08 -14.98 19.08
C GLU A 400 -5.58 -15.22 19.17
N GLY A 401 -6.38 -14.19 19.45
CA GLY A 401 -7.83 -14.27 19.53
C GLY A 401 -8.48 -14.79 18.25
N ASP A 402 -8.11 -14.23 17.10
CA ASP A 402 -8.57 -14.70 15.78
C ASP A 402 -8.24 -16.18 15.54
N THR A 403 -7.03 -16.59 15.92
CA THR A 403 -6.59 -17.99 15.77
C THR A 403 -7.46 -18.91 16.62
N ASP A 404 -7.69 -18.55 17.87
CA ASP A 404 -8.54 -19.31 18.80
C ASP A 404 -9.99 -19.41 18.31
N VAL A 405 -10.54 -18.29 17.79
CA VAL A 405 -11.89 -18.26 17.20
C VAL A 405 -11.97 -19.19 15.98
N VAL A 406 -10.98 -19.15 15.09
CA VAL A 406 -10.92 -20.00 13.90
C VAL A 406 -10.82 -21.48 14.28
N ASP A 407 -10.01 -21.81 15.27
CA ASP A 407 -9.84 -23.16 15.79
C ASP A 407 -11.14 -23.67 16.42
N TRP A 408 -11.79 -22.84 17.24
CA TRP A 408 -13.08 -23.16 17.84
C TRP A 408 -14.15 -23.40 16.77
N LEU A 409 -14.29 -22.52 15.77
CA LEU A 409 -15.23 -22.66 14.66
C LEU A 409 -14.96 -23.96 13.86
N THR A 410 -13.69 -24.30 13.68
CA THR A 410 -13.29 -25.51 12.97
C THR A 410 -13.67 -26.77 13.74
N GLN A 411 -13.40 -26.81 15.05
CA GLN A 411 -13.72 -27.95 15.93
C GLN A 411 -15.23 -28.22 16.02
N HIS A 412 -16.05 -27.17 15.93
CA HIS A 412 -17.51 -27.25 15.99
C HIS A 412 -18.19 -27.34 14.62
N GLY A 413 -17.42 -27.56 13.53
CA GLY A 413 -17.97 -27.76 12.19
C GLY A 413 -18.65 -26.53 11.58
N LEU A 414 -18.26 -25.33 12.01
CA LEU A 414 -18.83 -24.05 11.57
C LEU A 414 -18.00 -23.36 10.46
N ARG A 415 -16.95 -24.00 9.95
CA ARG A 415 -16.26 -23.49 8.74
C ARG A 415 -17.25 -23.39 7.58
N GLY A 416 -17.12 -22.33 6.79
CA GLY A 416 -18.00 -22.06 5.65
C GLY A 416 -19.41 -21.58 6.02
N ALA A 417 -19.71 -21.39 7.31
CA ALA A 417 -20.99 -20.87 7.76
C ALA A 417 -21.18 -19.41 7.31
N THR A 418 -22.45 -18.98 7.21
CA THR A 418 -22.77 -17.55 7.05
C THR A 418 -22.44 -16.81 8.33
N ALA A 419 -21.71 -15.72 8.22
CA ALA A 419 -21.23 -14.99 9.39
C ALA A 419 -21.24 -13.47 9.22
N VAL A 420 -21.20 -12.80 10.37
CA VAL A 420 -20.92 -11.37 10.51
C VAL A 420 -19.81 -11.19 11.53
N ILE A 421 -18.72 -10.55 11.13
CA ILE A 421 -17.70 -10.08 12.04
C ILE A 421 -17.99 -8.59 12.28
N TRP A 422 -18.48 -8.27 13.47
CA TRP A 422 -18.78 -6.90 13.87
C TRP A 422 -17.56 -6.27 14.54
N SER A 423 -16.52 -6.09 13.72
CA SER A 423 -15.21 -5.58 14.11
C SER A 423 -14.49 -5.03 12.89
N SER A 424 -13.49 -4.19 13.10
CA SER A 424 -12.53 -3.81 12.06
C SER A 424 -11.62 -4.96 11.65
N ASP A 425 -11.50 -6.00 12.48
CA ASP A 425 -10.74 -7.19 12.16
C ASP A 425 -11.60 -8.22 11.44
N ALA A 426 -11.30 -8.43 10.18
CA ALA A 426 -12.09 -9.29 9.31
C ALA A 426 -11.33 -10.56 8.86
N TRP A 427 -10.16 -10.86 9.46
CA TRP A 427 -9.38 -12.03 9.09
C TRP A 427 -10.09 -13.36 9.37
N VAL A 428 -10.88 -13.42 10.44
CA VAL A 428 -11.67 -14.62 10.79
C VAL A 428 -12.55 -15.09 9.62
N TYR A 429 -13.09 -14.17 8.79
CA TYR A 429 -13.83 -14.56 7.58
C TYR A 429 -12.98 -15.40 6.61
N ALA A 430 -11.75 -14.95 6.35
CA ALA A 430 -10.86 -15.62 5.40
C ALA A 430 -10.29 -16.92 5.98
N LEU A 431 -9.88 -16.90 7.24
CA LEU A 431 -9.23 -18.03 7.92
C LEU A 431 -10.18 -19.20 8.18
N ALA A 432 -11.44 -18.93 8.56
CA ALA A 432 -12.47 -19.97 8.77
C ALA A 432 -13.34 -20.19 7.53
N ASP A 433 -12.98 -19.60 6.38
CA ASP A 433 -13.71 -19.67 5.10
C ASP A 433 -15.18 -19.23 5.19
N LEU A 434 -15.51 -18.34 6.14
CA LEU A 434 -16.87 -17.92 6.39
C LEU A 434 -17.46 -17.16 5.19
N GLN A 435 -18.78 -17.27 5.02
CA GLN A 435 -19.52 -16.54 4.00
C GLN A 435 -19.93 -15.17 4.54
N VAL A 436 -19.45 -14.12 3.87
CA VAL A 436 -19.71 -12.73 4.24
C VAL A 436 -21.14 -12.35 3.91
N VAL A 437 -21.92 -11.97 4.90
CA VAL A 437 -23.31 -11.50 4.76
C VAL A 437 -23.37 -10.02 4.42
N LEU A 438 -22.50 -9.22 5.03
CA LEU A 438 -22.48 -7.77 4.84
C LEU A 438 -21.85 -7.38 3.50
N PRO A 439 -22.33 -6.30 2.87
CA PRO A 439 -21.65 -5.73 1.70
C PRO A 439 -20.27 -5.15 2.05
N THR A 440 -20.09 -4.63 3.27
CA THR A 440 -18.82 -4.14 3.82
C THR A 440 -18.27 -5.19 4.78
N PRO A 441 -17.33 -6.07 4.37
CA PRO A 441 -16.84 -7.13 5.25
C PRO A 441 -16.25 -6.67 6.58
N PRO A 442 -15.36 -5.68 6.65
CA PRO A 442 -15.01 -5.04 7.92
C PRO A 442 -15.98 -3.90 8.22
N ILE A 443 -16.26 -3.67 9.49
CA ILE A 443 -17.00 -2.49 9.96
C ILE A 443 -16.01 -1.59 10.69
N TYR A 444 -15.52 -0.59 9.98
CA TYR A 444 -14.67 0.43 10.55
C TYR A 444 -15.47 1.53 11.22
N ASN A 445 -14.93 2.12 12.28
CA ASN A 445 -15.51 3.28 12.94
C ASN A 445 -15.83 4.41 11.96
N ASP A 446 -15.02 4.60 10.93
CA ASP A 446 -15.21 5.62 9.90
C ASP A 446 -16.45 5.34 9.05
N GLU A 447 -16.73 4.09 8.73
CA GLU A 447 -17.93 3.66 7.99
C GLU A 447 -19.19 3.87 8.84
N VAL A 448 -19.12 3.58 10.12
CA VAL A 448 -20.19 3.88 11.07
C VAL A 448 -20.47 5.38 11.14
N LEU A 449 -19.43 6.20 11.22
CA LEU A 449 -19.54 7.66 11.19
C LEU A 449 -20.18 8.18 9.89
N LEU A 450 -20.12 7.43 8.80
CA LEU A 450 -20.75 7.74 7.51
C LEU A 450 -22.15 7.15 7.37
N GLY A 451 -22.65 6.42 8.38
CA GLY A 451 -24.01 5.90 8.43
C GLY A 451 -24.19 4.50 7.85
N PHE A 452 -23.13 3.71 7.70
CA PHE A 452 -23.23 2.33 7.19
C PHE A 452 -23.78 1.33 8.21
N ASN A 453 -23.80 1.66 9.50
CA ASN A 453 -24.28 0.78 10.56
C ASN A 453 -25.77 0.40 10.41
N GLY A 454 -26.64 1.35 10.10
CA GLY A 454 -28.08 1.07 9.96
C GLY A 454 -28.38 0.01 8.88
N PRO A 455 -27.90 0.18 7.62
CA PRO A 455 -28.00 -0.85 6.58
C PRO A 455 -27.33 -2.17 6.96
N ALA A 456 -26.22 -2.16 7.71
CA ALA A 456 -25.56 -3.37 8.16
C ALA A 456 -26.41 -4.14 9.19
N GLU A 457 -27.01 -3.45 10.17
CA GLU A 457 -27.92 -4.06 11.15
C GLU A 457 -29.14 -4.68 10.48
N GLU A 458 -29.73 -3.99 9.52
CA GLU A 458 -30.87 -4.53 8.74
C GLU A 458 -30.46 -5.77 7.94
N ALA A 459 -29.26 -5.77 7.33
CA ALA A 459 -28.72 -6.92 6.59
C ALA A 459 -28.51 -8.11 7.52
N VAL A 460 -27.98 -7.90 8.74
CA VAL A 460 -27.81 -8.94 9.75
C VAL A 460 -29.16 -9.52 10.18
N ALA A 461 -30.12 -8.65 10.48
CA ALA A 461 -31.48 -9.07 10.91
C ALA A 461 -32.21 -9.91 9.82
N ASN A 462 -32.06 -9.52 8.56
CA ASN A 462 -32.67 -10.22 7.42
C ASN A 462 -31.97 -11.53 7.07
N ALA A 463 -30.64 -11.55 7.06
CA ALA A 463 -29.85 -12.73 6.66
C ALA A 463 -29.79 -13.80 7.77
N ARG A 464 -29.93 -13.42 9.03
CA ARG A 464 -29.86 -14.29 10.21
C ARG A 464 -28.63 -15.22 10.14
N PRO A 465 -27.40 -14.67 10.13
CA PRO A 465 -26.19 -15.48 9.98
C PRO A 465 -26.12 -16.58 11.05
N VAL A 466 -25.38 -17.63 10.75
CA VAL A 466 -25.16 -18.72 11.73
C VAL A 466 -24.26 -18.25 12.87
N VAL A 467 -23.25 -17.43 12.54
CA VAL A 467 -22.22 -16.95 13.46
C VAL A 467 -22.17 -15.43 13.42
N ILE A 468 -22.07 -14.82 14.60
CA ILE A 468 -21.68 -13.41 14.77
C ILE A 468 -20.43 -13.39 15.64
N VAL A 469 -19.42 -12.62 15.26
CA VAL A 469 -18.24 -12.34 16.09
C VAL A 469 -18.24 -10.85 16.41
N THR A 470 -18.07 -10.52 17.68
CA THR A 470 -18.00 -9.13 18.17
C THR A 470 -16.69 -8.92 18.89
N ALA A 471 -16.02 -7.79 18.66
CA ALA A 471 -14.88 -7.39 19.49
C ALA A 471 -15.35 -6.78 20.82
N GLU A 472 -14.47 -6.71 21.82
CA GLU A 472 -14.76 -6.33 23.21
C GLU A 472 -15.61 -5.05 23.35
N ASP A 473 -15.30 -4.01 22.59
CA ASP A 473 -15.99 -2.71 22.65
C ASP A 473 -17.20 -2.62 21.72
N SER A 474 -17.43 -3.59 20.84
CA SER A 474 -18.44 -3.51 19.79
C SER A 474 -19.86 -3.37 20.36
N LEU A 475 -20.17 -4.07 21.43
CA LEU A 475 -21.49 -4.05 22.05
C LEU A 475 -21.78 -2.73 22.78
N GLN A 476 -20.75 -2.06 23.28
CA GLN A 476 -20.89 -0.74 23.91
C GLN A 476 -21.03 0.35 22.84
N GLN A 477 -20.29 0.24 21.76
CA GLN A 477 -20.33 1.21 20.66
C GLN A 477 -21.58 1.07 19.79
N TYR A 478 -22.15 -0.14 19.70
CA TYR A 478 -23.29 -0.47 18.83
C TYR A 478 -24.40 -1.18 19.62
N PRO A 479 -25.20 -0.44 20.40
CA PRO A 479 -26.25 -1.02 21.26
C PRO A 479 -27.35 -1.77 20.48
N GLU A 480 -27.47 -1.52 19.18
CA GLU A 480 -28.39 -2.22 18.29
C GLU A 480 -27.99 -3.69 18.12
N ILE A 481 -26.71 -3.97 17.95
CA ILE A 481 -26.20 -5.35 17.89
C ILE A 481 -26.42 -6.04 19.23
N ALA A 482 -26.18 -5.37 20.36
CA ALA A 482 -26.46 -5.93 21.67
C ALA A 482 -27.95 -6.35 21.78
N ARG A 483 -28.87 -5.52 21.34
CA ARG A 483 -30.32 -5.83 21.32
C ARG A 483 -30.65 -7.03 20.41
N LEU A 484 -29.98 -7.17 19.28
CA LEU A 484 -30.15 -8.29 18.35
C LEU A 484 -29.67 -9.59 18.97
N LEU A 485 -28.56 -9.55 19.70
CA LEU A 485 -28.00 -10.71 20.41
C LEU A 485 -28.86 -11.11 21.63
N ASP A 486 -29.34 -10.13 22.42
CA ASP A 486 -30.20 -10.34 23.61
C ASP A 486 -31.58 -10.91 23.27
N GLY A 487 -32.05 -10.70 22.03
CA GLY A 487 -33.39 -11.05 21.57
C GLY A 487 -33.67 -12.52 21.34
N VAL A 488 -33.07 -13.47 22.08
CA VAL A 488 -33.34 -14.92 22.01
C VAL A 488 -32.79 -15.64 20.79
N GLN A 489 -32.06 -14.95 19.91
CA GLN A 489 -31.65 -15.54 18.64
C GLN A 489 -30.21 -16.08 18.62
N TYR A 490 -29.35 -15.61 19.52
CA TYR A 490 -27.93 -15.98 19.58
C TYR A 490 -27.49 -16.33 21.00
N VAL A 491 -26.57 -17.28 21.10
CA VAL A 491 -25.97 -17.74 22.36
C VAL A 491 -24.48 -17.46 22.30
N ASN A 492 -23.92 -16.90 23.38
CA ASN A 492 -22.48 -16.76 23.53
C ASN A 492 -21.89 -18.14 23.79
N GLU A 493 -21.12 -18.67 22.86
CA GLU A 493 -20.55 -20.03 22.93
C GLU A 493 -19.04 -20.02 23.16
N PHE A 494 -18.35 -18.94 22.83
CA PHE A 494 -16.90 -18.88 22.98
C PHE A 494 -16.39 -17.45 23.13
N GLN A 495 -15.31 -17.27 23.91
CA GLN A 495 -14.61 -15.99 24.07
C GLN A 495 -13.10 -16.22 24.05
N SER A 496 -12.40 -15.46 23.21
CA SER A 496 -10.96 -15.28 23.24
C SER A 496 -10.66 -13.81 22.92
N TYR A 497 -9.92 -13.13 23.80
CA TYR A 497 -9.71 -11.69 23.68
C TYR A 497 -9.08 -11.31 22.32
N PRO A 498 -9.62 -10.31 21.61
CA PRO A 498 -10.75 -9.43 22.03
C PRO A 498 -12.13 -9.95 21.61
N ASP A 499 -12.26 -11.14 21.07
CA ASP A 499 -13.43 -11.61 20.34
C ASP A 499 -14.40 -12.42 21.20
N THR A 500 -15.68 -12.28 20.87
CA THR A 500 -16.77 -13.10 21.39
C THR A 500 -17.55 -13.71 20.23
N VAL A 501 -17.73 -15.03 20.25
CA VAL A 501 -18.46 -15.80 19.24
C VAL A 501 -19.88 -16.05 19.72
N TRP A 502 -20.82 -15.61 18.92
CA TRP A 502 -22.26 -15.80 19.11
C TRP A 502 -22.78 -16.74 18.04
N VAL A 503 -23.44 -17.82 18.44
CA VAL A 503 -24.03 -18.81 17.53
C VAL A 503 -25.54 -18.71 17.60
N ARG A 504 -26.21 -18.79 16.46
CA ARG A 504 -27.66 -18.76 16.40
C ARG A 504 -28.24 -19.95 17.18
N SER A 505 -29.24 -19.71 18.03
CA SER A 505 -29.73 -20.65 19.05
C SER A 505 -30.15 -22.02 18.50
N ASP A 506 -30.73 -22.08 17.30
CA ASP A 506 -31.13 -23.32 16.66
C ASP A 506 -29.92 -24.15 16.19
N MET A 507 -28.78 -23.51 15.95
CA MET A 507 -27.52 -24.15 15.58
C MET A 507 -26.69 -24.47 16.82
N ALA A 508 -26.65 -23.58 17.83
CA ALA A 508 -25.97 -23.80 19.10
C ALA A 508 -26.45 -25.11 19.77
N ALA A 509 -27.76 -25.37 19.76
CA ALA A 509 -28.35 -26.60 20.29
C ALA A 509 -27.91 -27.89 19.56
N ARG A 510 -27.22 -27.78 18.42
CA ARG A 510 -26.74 -28.90 17.60
C ARG A 510 -25.22 -29.02 17.59
N LEU A 511 -24.51 -28.13 18.26
CA LEU A 511 -23.05 -28.23 18.37
C LEU A 511 -22.66 -29.49 19.11
N PRO A 512 -21.56 -30.16 18.72
CA PRO A 512 -21.10 -31.38 19.36
C PRO A 512 -20.62 -31.17 20.81
#